data_ad8c0f19b6c7f0efe5d6eddfe110c203
#
_entry.id   ad8c0f19b6c7f0efe5d6eddfe110c203
#
_cell.length_a   1.000
_cell.length_b   1.000
_cell.length_c   1.000
_cell.angle_alpha   90.00
_cell.angle_beta   90.00
_cell.angle_gamma   90.00
#
_symmetry.space_group_name_H-M   'P 1'
#
loop_
_entity.id
_entity.type
_entity.pdbx_description
1 polymer ?
#
loop_
_entity_poly.entity_id
_entity_poly.type
_entity_poly.pdbx_seq_one_letter_code
_entity_poly.pdbx_strand_id
1 'polypeptide(L)'
;INKAVVRDMPKSHLDAYSQFNHGPMLVANVALNNWRFMYKAGISACLYSGDFGYECNIRNPMQTASYQPPLHPDKPTILTFYVPFPTLGMETRAQAAKGRWELYGTNYADYELKIRRQLTELFGQYGFDAKRDIEGIILNRWGHAYVVPEPGFFFGKNGQKAGRDVVSEPTGRIAYGHSELRGNQHWGPAAMEGKRAMSQVMEIAGL
;
A
#
# COMPACT_ATOMS: atom_id res chain seq x y z
N ILE A 1 9.17 -8.49 11.57
CA ILE A 1 8.66 -8.61 12.96
C ILE A 1 8.77 -10.07 13.42
N ASN A 2 8.24 -11.05 12.68
CA ASN A 2 8.21 -12.46 13.12
C ASN A 2 9.60 -13.01 13.48
N LYS A 3 10.65 -12.66 12.71
CA LYS A 3 12.04 -13.07 13.01
C LYS A 3 12.56 -12.59 14.36
N ALA A 4 12.03 -11.48 14.88
CA ALA A 4 12.44 -10.92 16.16
C ALA A 4 11.57 -11.44 17.33
N VAL A 5 10.36 -11.90 17.05
CA VAL A 5 9.38 -12.32 18.08
C VAL A 5 9.45 -13.83 18.33
N VAL A 6 9.60 -14.63 17.28
CA VAL A 6 9.69 -16.09 17.38
C VAL A 6 11.16 -16.48 17.53
N ARG A 7 11.59 -16.78 18.77
CA ARG A 7 13.01 -17.02 19.13
C ARG A 7 13.59 -18.28 18.50
N ASP A 8 12.80 -19.34 18.43
CA ASP A 8 13.18 -20.68 17.97
C ASP A 8 12.63 -20.98 16.57
N MET A 9 12.50 -19.96 15.74
CA MET A 9 12.03 -20.11 14.37
C MET A 9 12.97 -21.02 13.57
N PRO A 10 12.44 -22.07 12.90
CA PRO A 10 13.24 -22.96 12.08
C PRO A 10 14.02 -22.21 10.99
N LYS A 11 15.21 -22.70 10.68
CA LYS A 11 16.05 -22.12 9.62
C LYS A 11 15.32 -22.03 8.27
N SER A 12 14.51 -23.04 7.93
CA SER A 12 13.70 -23.04 6.70
C SER A 12 12.77 -21.83 6.62
N HIS A 13 12.11 -21.43 7.74
CA HIS A 13 11.26 -20.26 7.81
C HIS A 13 12.08 -18.96 7.72
N LEU A 14 13.24 -18.89 8.40
CA LEU A 14 14.15 -17.74 8.32
C LEU A 14 14.62 -17.51 6.88
N ASP A 15 15.00 -18.57 6.19
CA ASP A 15 15.42 -18.51 4.79
C ASP A 15 14.25 -18.11 3.88
N ALA A 16 13.06 -18.66 4.12
CA ALA A 16 11.84 -18.32 3.38
C ALA A 16 11.44 -16.85 3.56
N TYR A 17 11.51 -16.31 4.77
CA TYR A 17 11.25 -14.88 5.02
C TYR A 17 12.24 -13.98 4.28
N SER A 18 13.43 -14.45 3.96
CA SER A 18 14.40 -13.67 3.20
C SER A 18 13.96 -13.41 1.75
N GLN A 19 12.99 -14.16 1.24
CA GLN A 19 12.45 -14.00 -0.12
C GLN A 19 11.35 -12.91 -0.21
N PHE A 20 10.91 -12.36 0.92
CA PHE A 20 9.91 -11.29 0.94
C PHE A 20 10.60 -9.93 0.81
N ASN A 21 10.48 -9.34 -0.36
CA ASN A 21 10.94 -7.99 -0.64
C ASN A 21 9.78 -7.00 -0.57
N HIS A 22 10.02 -5.80 -0.03
CA HIS A 22 8.97 -4.80 0.16
C HIS A 22 9.34 -3.50 -0.54
N GLY A 23 8.42 -3.01 -1.35
CA GLY A 23 8.50 -1.69 -1.97
C GLY A 23 7.98 -0.59 -1.04
N PRO A 24 8.57 0.61 -1.07
CA PRO A 24 8.04 1.77 -0.37
C PRO A 24 6.86 2.39 -1.13
N MET A 25 6.01 3.11 -0.39
CA MET A 25 4.87 3.85 -0.93
C MET A 25 4.65 5.12 -0.12
N LEU A 26 4.40 6.22 -0.79
CA LEU A 26 3.79 7.39 -0.19
C LEU A 26 2.28 7.36 -0.46
N VAL A 27 1.49 7.48 0.59
CA VAL A 27 0.05 7.72 0.49
C VAL A 27 -0.21 9.12 1.02
N ALA A 28 -0.51 10.06 0.12
CA ALA A 28 -0.85 11.42 0.50
C ALA A 28 -2.37 11.59 0.54
N ASN A 29 -2.87 12.09 1.66
CA ASN A 29 -4.27 12.50 1.80
C ASN A 29 -4.35 14.01 1.66
N VAL A 30 -5.00 14.46 0.60
CA VAL A 30 -5.17 15.87 0.24
C VAL A 30 -6.56 16.32 0.65
N ALA A 31 -6.64 17.18 1.65
CA ALA A 31 -7.89 17.81 2.06
C ALA A 31 -8.30 18.87 1.04
N LEU A 32 -9.48 18.72 0.48
CA LEU A 32 -10.03 19.59 -0.54
C LEU A 32 -11.28 20.32 -0.01
N ASN A 33 -11.41 21.61 -0.34
CA ASN A 33 -12.62 22.40 -0.06
C ASN A 33 -13.84 21.91 -0.86
N ASN A 34 -13.59 21.37 -2.03
CA ASN A 34 -14.59 20.87 -2.96
C ASN A 34 -13.92 19.90 -3.95
N TRP A 35 -14.72 19.14 -4.68
CA TRP A 35 -14.24 18.24 -5.72
C TRP A 35 -14.99 18.42 -7.05
N ARG A 36 -15.48 19.63 -7.34
CA ARG A 36 -16.21 20.01 -8.57
C ARG A 36 -15.46 19.64 -9.83
N PHE A 37 -14.13 19.74 -9.80
CA PHE A 37 -13.26 19.41 -10.94
C PHE A 37 -13.36 17.93 -11.34
N MET A 38 -13.38 16.99 -10.37
CA MET A 38 -13.58 15.58 -10.67
C MET A 38 -15.02 15.27 -11.12
N TYR A 39 -16.00 15.94 -10.52
CA TYR A 39 -17.39 15.84 -10.96
C TYR A 39 -17.57 16.33 -12.40
N LYS A 40 -16.94 17.46 -12.79
CA LYS A 40 -16.91 17.95 -14.19
C LYS A 40 -16.20 16.99 -15.14
N ALA A 41 -15.14 16.32 -14.67
CA ALA A 41 -14.44 15.30 -15.44
C ALA A 41 -15.23 13.98 -15.54
N GLY A 42 -16.31 13.81 -14.77
CA GLY A 42 -17.12 12.59 -14.76
C GLY A 42 -16.45 11.39 -14.08
N ILE A 43 -15.51 11.63 -13.17
CA ILE A 43 -14.72 10.60 -12.49
C ILE A 43 -14.65 10.82 -10.99
N SER A 44 -14.41 9.73 -10.24
CA SER A 44 -14.10 9.77 -8.80
C SER A 44 -12.72 9.19 -8.49
N ALA A 45 -12.09 8.56 -9.48
CA ALA A 45 -10.74 8.00 -9.41
C ALA A 45 -10.11 8.04 -10.79
N CYS A 46 -8.78 8.11 -10.85
CA CYS A 46 -8.03 7.94 -12.09
C CYS A 46 -6.67 7.30 -11.85
N LEU A 47 -6.29 6.45 -12.80
CA LEU A 47 -4.91 6.06 -13.04
C LEU A 47 -4.37 6.99 -14.13
N TYR A 48 -3.14 7.45 -13.95
CA TYR A 48 -2.52 8.38 -14.90
C TYR A 48 -1.02 8.10 -15.04
N SER A 49 -0.45 8.59 -16.12
CA SER A 49 0.99 8.67 -16.32
C SER A 49 1.40 10.14 -16.20
N GLY A 50 2.32 10.42 -15.29
CA GLY A 50 2.78 11.78 -15.00
C GLY A 50 4.11 11.76 -14.24
N ASP A 51 4.58 12.94 -13.85
CA ASP A 51 5.86 13.10 -13.16
C ASP A 51 5.82 12.62 -11.69
N PHE A 52 4.64 12.57 -11.09
CA PHE A 52 4.50 12.23 -9.67
C PHE A 52 3.22 11.46 -9.36
N GLY A 53 3.37 10.26 -8.78
CA GLY A 53 2.27 9.36 -8.49
C GLY A 53 1.76 8.60 -9.72
N TYR A 54 0.73 7.80 -9.55
CA TYR A 54 0.11 7.05 -10.63
C TYR A 54 -1.40 6.90 -10.48
N GLU A 55 -1.92 7.17 -9.28
CA GLU A 55 -3.33 7.01 -8.95
C GLU A 55 -3.77 8.08 -7.97
N CYS A 56 -4.96 8.63 -8.18
CA CYS A 56 -5.67 9.37 -7.15
C CYS A 56 -7.17 9.04 -7.16
N ASN A 57 -7.78 9.09 -5.98
CA ASN A 57 -9.21 8.84 -5.83
C ASN A 57 -9.82 9.64 -4.70
N ILE A 58 -11.11 9.97 -4.83
CA ILE A 58 -11.92 10.48 -3.73
C ILE A 58 -12.38 9.28 -2.92
N ARG A 59 -12.11 9.31 -1.61
CA ARG A 59 -12.60 8.28 -0.69
C ARG A 59 -14.08 8.46 -0.43
N ASN A 60 -14.83 7.36 -0.56
CA ASN A 60 -16.20 7.32 -0.06
C ASN A 60 -16.16 7.59 1.45
N PRO A 61 -16.88 8.61 1.93
CA PRO A 61 -16.90 8.89 3.36
C PRO A 61 -17.50 7.70 4.10
N MET A 62 -16.79 7.27 5.15
CA MET A 62 -17.30 6.23 6.04
C MET A 62 -18.44 6.81 6.87
N GLN A 63 -19.59 6.16 6.84
CA GLN A 63 -20.72 6.48 7.70
C GLN A 63 -20.68 5.58 8.94
N THR A 64 -20.66 6.18 10.12
CA THR A 64 -20.60 5.44 11.38
C THR A 64 -21.49 6.14 12.42
N ALA A 65 -22.52 5.45 12.87
CA ALA A 65 -23.53 5.98 13.80
C ALA A 65 -24.10 7.34 13.32
N SER A 66 -23.93 8.41 14.09
CA SER A 66 -24.38 9.77 13.74
C SER A 66 -23.44 10.51 12.77
N TYR A 67 -22.24 9.96 12.48
CA TYR A 67 -21.30 10.59 11.56
C TYR A 67 -21.68 10.23 10.12
N GLN A 68 -22.24 11.21 9.42
CA GLN A 68 -22.66 11.10 8.01
C GLN A 68 -22.12 12.29 7.21
N PRO A 69 -20.84 12.22 6.79
CA PRO A 69 -20.24 13.31 6.03
C PRO A 69 -20.93 13.43 4.65
N PRO A 70 -21.13 14.64 4.16
CA PRO A 70 -21.80 14.86 2.89
C PRO A 70 -20.91 14.40 1.72
N LEU A 71 -21.49 13.65 0.79
CA LEU A 71 -20.87 13.35 -0.50
C LEU A 71 -21.51 14.25 -1.58
N HIS A 72 -21.02 15.48 -1.71
CA HIS A 72 -21.49 16.45 -2.69
C HIS A 72 -20.32 17.23 -3.27
N PRO A 73 -20.27 17.52 -4.60
CA PRO A 73 -19.13 18.19 -5.24
C PRO A 73 -18.72 19.53 -4.62
N ASP A 74 -19.67 20.25 -4.02
CA ASP A 74 -19.43 21.55 -3.37
C ASP A 74 -18.97 21.43 -1.90
N LYS A 75 -18.82 20.22 -1.39
CA LYS A 75 -18.45 19.97 0.00
C LYS A 75 -17.01 19.47 0.11
N PRO A 76 -16.36 19.69 1.26
CA PRO A 76 -15.02 19.19 1.50
C PRO A 76 -14.95 17.66 1.37
N THR A 77 -13.82 17.19 0.90
CA THR A 77 -13.50 15.75 0.79
C THR A 77 -12.01 15.50 0.94
N ILE A 78 -11.64 14.22 0.99
CA ILE A 78 -10.24 13.79 0.94
C ILE A 78 -9.98 13.10 -0.39
N LEU A 79 -8.99 13.60 -1.11
CA LEU A 79 -8.38 12.93 -2.25
C LEU A 79 -7.17 12.14 -1.78
N THR A 80 -7.17 10.83 -1.99
CA THR A 80 -6.02 9.99 -1.70
C THR A 80 -5.15 9.85 -2.95
N PHE A 81 -3.87 10.04 -2.78
CA PHE A 81 -2.85 10.07 -3.84
C PHE A 81 -1.81 8.99 -3.56
N TYR A 82 -1.52 8.13 -4.53
CA TYR A 82 -0.58 7.03 -4.39
C TYR A 82 0.68 7.28 -5.20
N VAL A 83 1.84 7.16 -4.53
CA VAL A 83 3.15 7.41 -5.14
C VAL A 83 4.09 6.24 -4.84
N PRO A 84 4.33 5.36 -5.80
CA PRO A 84 5.37 4.35 -5.73
C PRO A 84 6.73 4.97 -6.08
N PHE A 85 7.81 4.24 -5.78
CA PHE A 85 9.19 4.68 -6.05
C PHE A 85 9.92 3.62 -6.91
N PRO A 86 9.48 3.36 -8.15
CA PRO A 86 10.15 2.41 -9.02
C PRO A 86 11.43 3.00 -9.61
N THR A 87 12.39 2.13 -9.89
CA THR A 87 13.55 2.44 -10.73
C THR A 87 13.70 1.29 -11.73
N LEU A 88 13.23 1.51 -12.95
CA LEU A 88 13.24 0.50 -14.00
C LEU A 88 14.65 -0.02 -14.26
N GLY A 89 14.78 -1.34 -14.46
CA GLY A 89 16.04 -2.01 -14.74
C GLY A 89 16.94 -2.26 -13.51
N MET A 90 16.52 -1.82 -12.31
CA MET A 90 17.26 -2.07 -11.08
C MET A 90 16.75 -3.35 -10.39
N GLU A 91 17.65 -4.10 -9.75
CA GLU A 91 17.31 -5.26 -8.94
C GLU A 91 16.36 -4.87 -7.80
N THR A 92 15.39 -5.74 -7.46
CA THR A 92 14.23 -5.42 -6.59
C THR A 92 14.63 -4.88 -5.22
N ARG A 93 15.63 -5.45 -4.56
CA ARG A 93 16.09 -4.98 -3.24
C ARG A 93 16.79 -3.64 -3.30
N ALA A 94 17.64 -3.46 -4.31
CA ALA A 94 18.35 -2.20 -4.54
C ALA A 94 17.35 -1.09 -4.90
N GLN A 95 16.37 -1.39 -5.75
CA GLN A 95 15.27 -0.50 -6.10
C GLN A 95 14.46 -0.08 -4.86
N ALA A 96 14.07 -1.05 -4.02
CA ALA A 96 13.34 -0.79 -2.79
C ALA A 96 14.17 0.04 -1.78
N ALA A 97 15.47 -0.21 -1.66
CA ALA A 97 16.37 0.58 -0.82
C ALA A 97 16.45 2.03 -1.31
N LYS A 98 16.70 2.24 -2.62
CA LYS A 98 16.72 3.57 -3.24
C LYS A 98 15.40 4.31 -3.04
N GLY A 99 14.27 3.63 -3.27
CA GLY A 99 12.94 4.23 -3.07
C GLY A 99 12.69 4.64 -1.62
N ARG A 100 13.16 3.88 -0.63
CA ARG A 100 13.10 4.28 0.79
C ARG A 100 13.93 5.52 1.08
N TRP A 101 15.13 5.62 0.52
CA TRP A 101 15.95 6.83 0.63
C TRP A 101 15.23 8.04 0.07
N GLU A 102 14.62 7.93 -1.09
CA GLU A 102 13.83 9.02 -1.69
C GLU A 102 12.61 9.35 -0.83
N LEU A 103 11.84 8.32 -0.41
CA LEU A 103 10.65 8.49 0.42
C LEU A 103 10.91 9.28 1.71
N TYR A 104 12.00 8.96 2.39
CA TYR A 104 12.32 9.58 3.68
C TYR A 104 13.19 10.83 3.54
N GLY A 105 14.03 10.92 2.51
CA GLY A 105 14.92 12.04 2.25
C GLY A 105 14.22 13.27 1.65
N THR A 106 13.07 13.08 0.98
CA THR A 106 12.29 14.20 0.44
C THR A 106 11.52 14.90 1.57
N ASN A 107 11.69 16.21 1.71
CA ASN A 107 11.00 17.00 2.72
C ASN A 107 9.52 17.23 2.37
N TYR A 108 8.76 17.78 3.33
CA TYR A 108 7.33 18.03 3.16
C TYR A 108 7.03 19.04 2.05
N ALA A 109 7.77 20.14 2.01
CA ALA A 109 7.53 21.22 1.04
C ALA A 109 7.72 20.74 -0.41
N ASP A 110 8.72 19.89 -0.66
CA ASP A 110 8.95 19.31 -1.98
C ASP A 110 7.83 18.33 -2.38
N TYR A 111 7.33 17.52 -1.45
CA TYR A 111 6.16 16.68 -1.72
C TYR A 111 4.89 17.50 -1.97
N GLU A 112 4.66 18.53 -1.17
CA GLU A 112 3.52 19.43 -1.36
C GLU A 112 3.57 20.08 -2.75
N LEU A 113 4.73 20.59 -3.17
CA LEU A 113 4.91 21.20 -4.49
C LEU A 113 4.62 20.21 -5.62
N LYS A 114 5.15 18.99 -5.52
CA LYS A 114 4.92 17.91 -6.51
C LYS A 114 3.42 17.56 -6.61
N ILE A 115 2.74 17.41 -5.49
CA ILE A 115 1.31 17.10 -5.44
C ILE A 115 0.48 18.23 -6.05
N ARG A 116 0.74 19.49 -5.66
CA ARG A 116 0.02 20.63 -6.19
C ARG A 116 0.20 20.76 -7.70
N ARG A 117 1.42 20.57 -8.19
CA ARG A 117 1.74 20.62 -9.62
C ARG A 117 1.03 19.50 -10.38
N GLN A 118 1.13 18.26 -9.92
CA GLN A 118 0.51 17.11 -10.59
C GLN A 118 -1.02 17.21 -10.64
N LEU A 119 -1.67 17.66 -9.56
CA LEU A 119 -3.11 17.87 -9.55
C LEU A 119 -3.54 19.02 -10.47
N THR A 120 -2.73 20.09 -10.57
CA THR A 120 -2.98 21.19 -11.51
C THR A 120 -2.88 20.71 -12.96
N GLU A 121 -1.89 19.88 -13.26
CA GLU A 121 -1.71 19.30 -14.60
C GLU A 121 -2.89 18.40 -14.99
N LEU A 122 -3.35 17.53 -14.06
CA LEU A 122 -4.46 16.63 -14.30
C LEU A 122 -5.82 17.36 -14.42
N PHE A 123 -6.07 18.32 -13.57
CA PHE A 123 -7.41 18.85 -13.34
C PHE A 123 -7.58 20.36 -13.59
N GLY A 124 -6.54 21.09 -13.93
CA GLY A 124 -6.62 22.51 -14.20
C GLY A 124 -7.64 22.85 -15.29
N GLN A 125 -7.71 22.06 -16.35
CA GLN A 125 -8.71 22.21 -17.41
C GLN A 125 -10.16 22.06 -16.94
N TYR A 126 -10.40 21.36 -15.82
CA TYR A 126 -11.71 21.21 -15.18
C TYR A 126 -11.99 22.26 -14.10
N GLY A 127 -11.11 23.24 -13.97
CA GLY A 127 -11.25 24.37 -13.05
C GLY A 127 -10.64 24.15 -11.66
N PHE A 128 -9.79 23.13 -11.49
CA PHE A 128 -9.00 22.96 -10.26
C PHE A 128 -7.96 24.06 -10.13
N ASP A 129 -7.82 24.60 -8.92
CA ASP A 129 -6.81 25.56 -8.52
C ASP A 129 -6.18 25.10 -7.20
N ALA A 130 -4.91 24.72 -7.25
CA ALA A 130 -4.21 24.14 -6.11
C ALA A 130 -4.09 25.10 -4.91
N LYS A 131 -4.10 26.41 -5.13
CA LYS A 131 -4.04 27.41 -4.06
C LYS A 131 -5.36 27.59 -3.35
N ARG A 132 -6.47 27.53 -4.11
CA ARG A 132 -7.84 27.73 -3.61
C ARG A 132 -8.42 26.42 -3.06
N ASP A 133 -8.18 25.28 -3.73
CA ASP A 133 -8.95 24.07 -3.51
C ASP A 133 -8.28 23.11 -2.51
N ILE A 134 -6.95 23.25 -2.25
CA ILE A 134 -6.23 22.42 -1.27
C ILE A 134 -6.11 23.14 0.07
N GLU A 135 -6.72 22.58 1.12
CA GLU A 135 -6.64 23.08 2.49
C GLU A 135 -5.47 22.48 3.28
N GLY A 136 -5.10 21.27 3.00
CA GLY A 136 -4.00 20.59 3.71
C GLY A 136 -3.60 19.28 3.07
N ILE A 137 -2.42 18.80 3.44
CA ILE A 137 -1.87 17.54 2.94
C ILE A 137 -1.29 16.76 4.11
N ILE A 138 -1.65 15.48 4.21
CA ILE A 138 -1.05 14.54 5.16
C ILE A 138 -0.27 13.50 4.37
N LEU A 139 1.01 13.32 4.71
CA LEU A 139 1.91 12.39 4.07
C LEU A 139 2.11 11.13 4.94
N ASN A 140 1.61 10.01 4.47
CA ASN A 140 1.82 8.71 5.11
C ASN A 140 2.94 7.98 4.35
N ARG A 141 4.11 7.89 4.98
CA ARG A 141 5.32 7.31 4.41
C ARG A 141 5.49 5.87 4.86
N TRP A 142 5.29 4.94 3.94
CA TRP A 142 5.39 3.51 4.18
C TRP A 142 6.66 2.94 3.54
N GLY A 143 7.72 2.77 4.33
CA GLY A 143 9.00 2.24 3.81
C GLY A 143 8.96 0.79 3.38
N HIS A 144 8.01 0.01 3.91
CA HIS A 144 7.78 -1.40 3.59
C HIS A 144 6.28 -1.61 3.36
N ALA A 145 5.74 -0.94 2.34
CA ALA A 145 4.31 -0.88 2.10
C ALA A 145 3.75 -2.18 1.53
N TYR A 146 4.38 -2.67 0.46
CA TYR A 146 3.86 -3.82 -0.28
C TYR A 146 4.95 -4.85 -0.53
N VAL A 147 4.61 -6.12 -0.38
CA VAL A 147 5.45 -7.20 -0.88
C VAL A 147 5.53 -7.12 -2.39
N VAL A 148 6.72 -7.33 -2.93
CA VAL A 148 6.99 -7.38 -4.37
C VAL A 148 7.26 -8.83 -4.73
N PRO A 149 6.28 -9.55 -5.31
CA PRO A 149 6.47 -10.92 -5.75
C PRO A 149 7.52 -11.01 -6.86
N GLU A 150 8.58 -11.75 -6.61
CA GLU A 150 9.63 -12.05 -7.60
C GLU A 150 9.42 -13.43 -8.24
N PRO A 151 10.13 -13.75 -9.34
CA PRO A 151 10.10 -15.09 -9.91
C PRO A 151 10.42 -16.17 -8.87
N GLY A 152 9.49 -17.11 -8.67
CA GLY A 152 9.57 -18.15 -7.64
C GLY A 152 8.69 -17.88 -6.41
N PHE A 153 8.13 -16.68 -6.26
CA PHE A 153 7.29 -16.35 -5.11
C PHE A 153 6.02 -17.21 -5.03
N PHE A 154 5.36 -17.49 -6.15
CA PHE A 154 4.11 -18.26 -6.17
C PHE A 154 4.30 -19.76 -6.36
N PHE A 155 5.27 -20.18 -7.15
CA PHE A 155 5.41 -21.56 -7.60
C PHE A 155 6.74 -22.20 -7.20
N GLY A 156 7.57 -21.50 -6.43
CA GLY A 156 8.93 -21.94 -6.16
C GLY A 156 9.85 -21.76 -7.37
N LYS A 157 11.10 -22.13 -7.22
CA LYS A 157 12.14 -22.02 -8.26
C LYS A 157 13.18 -23.12 -8.10
N ASN A 158 13.67 -23.67 -9.21
CA ASN A 158 14.72 -24.70 -9.21
C ASN A 158 14.38 -25.93 -8.33
N GLY A 159 13.14 -26.40 -8.37
CA GLY A 159 12.68 -27.52 -7.55
C GLY A 159 12.46 -27.22 -6.07
N GLN A 160 12.69 -26.00 -5.64
CA GLN A 160 12.45 -25.54 -4.26
C GLN A 160 11.01 -25.04 -4.09
N LYS A 161 10.43 -25.31 -2.92
CA LYS A 161 9.13 -24.80 -2.52
C LYS A 161 9.15 -23.27 -2.41
N ALA A 162 8.04 -22.64 -2.79
CA ALA A 162 7.92 -21.20 -2.65
C ALA A 162 8.04 -20.75 -1.18
N GLY A 163 8.77 -19.69 -0.93
CA GLY A 163 8.97 -19.19 0.43
C GLY A 163 7.68 -18.87 1.16
N ARG A 164 6.66 -18.35 0.45
CA ARG A 164 5.32 -18.12 1.02
C ARG A 164 4.65 -19.40 1.52
N ASP A 165 4.85 -20.52 0.83
CA ASP A 165 4.26 -21.81 1.22
C ASP A 165 5.00 -22.39 2.43
N VAL A 166 6.32 -22.22 2.51
CA VAL A 166 7.11 -22.59 3.70
C VAL A 166 6.66 -21.77 4.91
N VAL A 167 6.54 -20.45 4.78
CA VAL A 167 6.09 -19.57 5.87
C VAL A 167 4.65 -19.87 6.30
N SER A 168 3.80 -20.36 5.41
CA SER A 168 2.42 -20.73 5.76
C SER A 168 2.29 -21.99 6.59
N GLU A 169 3.36 -22.79 6.71
CA GLU A 169 3.38 -23.97 7.59
C GLU A 169 3.53 -23.55 9.05
N PRO A 170 2.79 -24.17 9.96
CA PRO A 170 2.93 -23.88 11.39
C PRO A 170 4.30 -24.35 11.93
N THR A 171 4.79 -23.68 12.95
CA THR A 171 5.97 -24.10 13.71
C THR A 171 5.58 -24.36 15.16
N GLY A 172 5.57 -25.62 15.57
CA GLY A 172 5.03 -26.01 16.88
C GLY A 172 3.58 -25.57 17.04
N ARG A 173 3.31 -24.68 17.97
CA ARG A 173 1.97 -24.14 18.26
C ARG A 173 1.70 -22.76 17.65
N ILE A 174 2.53 -22.33 16.71
CA ILE A 174 2.45 -21.01 16.06
C ILE A 174 2.07 -21.19 14.60
N ALA A 175 0.97 -20.57 14.17
CA ALA A 175 0.61 -20.44 12.78
C ALA A 175 0.83 -19.00 12.31
N TYR A 176 1.16 -18.83 11.03
CA TYR A 176 1.51 -17.54 10.43
C TYR A 176 0.43 -17.14 9.42
N GLY A 177 -0.26 -16.03 9.65
CA GLY A 177 -1.29 -15.52 8.76
C GLY A 177 -1.07 -14.05 8.44
N HIS A 178 -0.77 -13.74 7.17
CA HIS A 178 -0.61 -12.38 6.69
C HIS A 178 -0.93 -12.29 5.20
N SER A 179 -1.48 -11.16 4.76
CA SER A 179 -1.81 -10.93 3.35
C SER A 179 -0.61 -11.03 2.40
N GLU A 180 0.61 -10.79 2.88
CA GLU A 180 1.84 -10.96 2.10
C GLU A 180 1.99 -12.37 1.53
N LEU A 181 1.51 -13.39 2.22
CA LEU A 181 1.53 -14.78 1.74
C LEU A 181 0.71 -14.98 0.46
N ARG A 182 -0.19 -14.07 0.16
CA ARG A 182 -0.96 -14.02 -1.10
C ARG A 182 -0.32 -13.13 -2.17
N GLY A 183 0.81 -12.49 -1.87
CA GLY A 183 1.46 -11.55 -2.79
C GLY A 183 0.69 -10.25 -3.02
N ASN A 184 -0.33 -10.00 -2.22
CA ASN A 184 -1.20 -8.83 -2.33
C ASN A 184 -1.71 -8.42 -0.95
N GLN A 185 -1.23 -7.29 -0.44
CA GLN A 185 -1.62 -6.76 0.86
C GLN A 185 -2.96 -6.02 0.75
N HIS A 186 -4.02 -6.77 0.93
CA HIS A 186 -5.40 -6.29 0.94
C HIS A 186 -6.19 -6.97 2.06
N TRP A 187 -7.30 -6.37 2.50
CA TRP A 187 -8.09 -6.92 3.59
C TRP A 187 -8.64 -8.33 3.31
N GLY A 188 -9.08 -8.60 2.08
CA GLY A 188 -9.57 -9.92 1.67
C GLY A 188 -8.51 -11.01 1.82
N PRO A 189 -7.33 -10.89 1.18
CA PRO A 189 -6.19 -11.78 1.44
C PRO A 189 -5.82 -11.91 2.92
N ALA A 190 -5.84 -10.82 3.69
CA ALA A 190 -5.57 -10.85 5.13
C ALA A 190 -6.58 -11.72 5.89
N ALA A 191 -7.88 -11.57 5.60
CA ALA A 191 -8.95 -12.36 6.21
C ALA A 191 -8.84 -13.85 5.85
N MET A 192 -8.53 -14.16 4.58
CA MET A 192 -8.31 -15.54 4.11
C MET A 192 -7.13 -16.19 4.83
N GLU A 193 -6.02 -15.51 4.97
CA GLU A 193 -4.84 -16.00 5.67
C GLU A 193 -5.07 -16.11 7.18
N GLY A 194 -5.81 -15.19 7.78
CA GLY A 194 -6.26 -15.29 9.17
C GLY A 194 -7.11 -16.52 9.43
N LYS A 195 -8.08 -16.79 8.53
CA LYS A 195 -8.90 -18.01 8.60
C LYS A 195 -8.06 -19.29 8.49
N ARG A 196 -7.15 -19.36 7.51
CA ARG A 196 -6.25 -20.50 7.33
C ARG A 196 -5.39 -20.75 8.58
N ALA A 197 -4.73 -19.70 9.09
CA ALA A 197 -3.89 -19.80 10.28
C ALA A 197 -4.69 -20.22 11.51
N MET A 198 -5.91 -19.73 11.67
CA MET A 198 -6.81 -20.15 12.77
C MET A 198 -7.18 -21.62 12.66
N SER A 199 -7.55 -22.11 11.44
CA SER A 199 -7.84 -23.54 11.25
C SER A 199 -6.65 -24.42 11.63
N GLN A 200 -5.43 -24.02 11.28
CA GLN A 200 -4.21 -24.74 11.68
C GLN A 200 -4.02 -24.76 13.20
N VAL A 201 -4.27 -23.64 13.88
CA VAL A 201 -4.15 -23.58 15.35
C VAL A 201 -5.20 -24.49 16.02
N MET A 202 -6.44 -24.49 15.52
CA MET A 202 -7.50 -25.37 16.04
C MET A 202 -7.14 -26.85 15.87
N GLU A 203 -6.65 -27.24 14.71
CA GLU A 203 -6.19 -28.62 14.44
C GLU A 203 -5.05 -29.04 15.39
N ILE A 204 -4.05 -28.17 15.59
CA ILE A 204 -2.93 -28.40 16.51
C ILE A 204 -3.42 -28.53 17.96
N ALA A 205 -4.48 -27.81 18.33
CA ALA A 205 -5.07 -27.85 19.65
C ALA A 205 -6.03 -29.04 19.86
N GLY A 206 -6.35 -29.78 18.79
CA GLY A 206 -7.32 -30.91 18.86
C GLY A 206 -8.79 -30.45 18.99
N LEU A 207 -9.10 -29.26 18.44
CA LEU A 207 -10.41 -28.61 18.47
C LEU A 207 -11.11 -28.66 17.11
#